data_f60b5c00aa99b9d0877e7e5fd9aed914
#
_entry.id   f60b5c00aa99b9d0877e7e5fd9aed914
#
_cell.length_a   1.000
_cell.length_b   1.000
_cell.length_c   1.000
_cell.angle_alpha   90.00
_cell.angle_beta   90.00
_cell.angle_gamma   90.00
#
_symmetry.space_group_name_H-M   'P 1'
#
loop_
_entity.id
_entity.type
_entity.pdbx_description
1 polymer ?
#
loop_
_entity_poly.entity_id
_entity_poly.type
_entity_poly.pdbx_seq_one_letter_code
_entity_poly.pdbx_strand_id
1 'polypeptide(L)'
;MSEVNTGEASNRGWEFEVGHRNTIGEFSYSINGNFSIIKNKVETLGLGNVEQANGMVGNGSNLFIGYPIDMYYGYKTDGVFLNQQDIDDYFAHTDQSAMGANKANTKPGDIRYQDISGPDGVPDGKVDATYDRVYLGSKIPKYTFGLSLNAAYKGFDLNIFLQGVSGVNGKLSGFSGWALWSEGNIQKWQMEEAFD
;
A
#
# COMPACT_ATOMS: atom_id res chain seq x y z
N MET A 1 5.64 -27.74 22.03
CA MET A 1 6.23 -27.54 20.69
C MET A 1 7.44 -26.65 20.89
N SER A 2 8.62 -27.02 20.39
CA SER A 2 9.78 -26.14 20.41
C SER A 2 9.64 -25.09 19.30
N GLU A 3 9.79 -23.83 19.65
CA GLU A 3 9.88 -22.75 18.68
C GLU A 3 11.21 -22.87 17.92
N VAL A 4 11.14 -22.80 16.60
CA VAL A 4 12.32 -22.87 15.74
C VAL A 4 12.37 -21.58 14.94
N ASN A 5 13.50 -20.86 15.00
CA ASN A 5 13.77 -19.70 14.16
C ASN A 5 14.09 -20.19 12.74
N THR A 6 13.17 -19.94 11.79
CA THR A 6 13.28 -20.47 10.43
C THR A 6 13.31 -19.40 9.34
N GLY A 7 13.26 -18.11 9.70
CA GLY A 7 13.27 -17.00 8.75
C GLY A 7 14.22 -15.88 9.15
N GLU A 8 14.68 -15.14 8.15
CA GLU A 8 15.52 -13.96 8.29
C GLU A 8 14.94 -12.79 7.53
N ALA A 9 14.92 -11.63 8.15
CA ALA A 9 14.59 -10.38 7.50
C ALA A 9 15.63 -9.31 7.81
N SER A 10 15.97 -8.50 6.82
CA SER A 10 16.93 -7.42 6.96
C SER A 10 16.23 -6.05 6.90
N ASN A 11 16.72 -5.13 7.74
CA ASN A 11 16.45 -3.70 7.64
C ASN A 11 17.76 -2.98 7.38
N ARG A 12 17.83 -2.24 6.30
CA ARG A 12 18.99 -1.42 5.94
C ARG A 12 18.53 -0.02 5.57
N GLY A 13 19.29 0.98 5.98
CA GLY A 13 18.89 2.34 5.69
C GLY A 13 19.94 3.37 6.01
N TRP A 14 19.56 4.61 5.79
CA TRP A 14 20.32 5.81 6.13
C TRP A 14 19.45 6.74 6.96
N GLU A 15 20.04 7.31 7.97
CA GLU A 15 19.41 8.32 8.82
C GLU A 15 20.26 9.57 8.81
N PHE A 16 19.62 10.70 8.62
CA PHE A 16 20.23 12.02 8.59
C PHE A 16 19.54 12.90 9.61
N GLU A 17 20.32 13.60 10.40
CA GLU A 17 19.84 14.62 11.31
C GLU A 17 20.68 15.89 11.15
N VAL A 18 20.00 17.03 11.04
CA VAL A 18 20.63 18.35 10.95
C VAL A 18 19.92 19.29 11.89
N GLY A 19 20.70 19.94 12.76
CA GLY A 19 20.19 20.93 13.69
C GLY A 19 20.98 22.23 13.60
N HIS A 20 20.27 23.34 13.73
CA HIS A 20 20.86 24.66 13.88
C HIS A 20 20.11 25.46 14.94
N ARG A 21 20.85 26.16 15.78
CA ARG A 21 20.28 27.09 16.76
C ARG A 21 21.12 28.35 16.84
N ASN A 22 20.48 29.50 17.06
CA ASN A 22 21.16 30.76 17.25
C ASN A 22 20.32 31.72 18.06
N THR A 23 20.99 32.75 18.61
CA THR A 23 20.35 33.85 19.33
C THR A 23 20.91 35.17 18.80
N ILE A 24 20.02 36.07 18.39
CA ILE A 24 20.37 37.39 17.85
C ILE A 24 19.59 38.44 18.66
N GLY A 25 20.30 39.06 19.61
CA GLY A 25 19.67 39.95 20.56
C GLY A 25 18.62 39.24 21.43
N GLU A 26 17.40 39.67 21.38
CA GLU A 26 16.27 39.07 22.15
C GLU A 26 15.55 37.95 21.35
N PHE A 27 15.96 37.69 20.11
CA PHE A 27 15.38 36.64 19.27
C PHE A 27 16.27 35.40 19.34
N SER A 28 15.68 34.26 19.71
CA SER A 28 16.32 32.95 19.68
C SER A 28 15.52 32.00 18.78
N TYR A 29 16.22 31.13 18.08
CA TYR A 29 15.58 30.11 17.26
C TYR A 29 16.36 28.80 17.22
N SER A 30 15.67 27.71 16.97
CA SER A 30 16.25 26.43 16.60
C SER A 30 15.46 25.75 15.50
N ILE A 31 16.19 25.11 14.61
CA ILE A 31 15.66 24.32 13.48
C ILE A 31 16.31 22.95 13.58
N ASN A 32 15.53 21.89 13.66
CA ASN A 32 16.02 20.52 13.62
C ASN A 32 15.25 19.74 12.58
N GLY A 33 15.96 19.12 11.66
CA GLY A 33 15.40 18.26 10.61
C GLY A 33 15.98 16.87 10.70
N ASN A 34 15.15 15.85 10.51
CA ASN A 34 15.58 14.47 10.35
C ASN A 34 14.96 13.87 9.10
N PHE A 35 15.67 12.92 8.50
CA PHE A 35 15.23 12.18 7.33
C PHE A 35 15.82 10.77 7.38
N SER A 36 15.00 9.75 7.20
CA SER A 36 15.46 8.38 7.10
C SER A 36 14.91 7.67 5.87
N ILE A 37 15.74 6.78 5.32
CA ILE A 37 15.42 5.87 4.23
C ILE A 37 15.61 4.47 4.77
N ILE A 38 14.57 3.63 4.71
CA ILE A 38 14.61 2.26 5.20
C ILE A 38 14.21 1.32 4.07
N LYS A 39 15.01 0.27 3.88
CA LYS A 39 14.70 -0.87 3.02
C LYS A 39 14.54 -2.10 3.90
N ASN A 40 13.30 -2.56 4.06
CA ASN A 40 12.95 -3.82 4.70
C ASN A 40 12.87 -4.92 3.64
N LYS A 41 13.39 -6.12 3.95
CA LYS A 41 13.40 -7.25 3.02
C LYS A 41 13.41 -8.57 3.78
N VAL A 42 12.57 -9.50 3.37
CA VAL A 42 12.64 -10.91 3.76
C VAL A 42 13.77 -11.57 2.95
N GLU A 43 14.79 -12.08 3.64
CA GLU A 43 15.94 -12.73 2.99
C GLU A 43 15.72 -14.23 2.84
N THR A 44 15.21 -14.87 3.89
CA THR A 44 14.89 -16.29 3.89
C THR A 44 13.60 -16.56 4.65
N LEU A 45 12.92 -17.61 4.30
CA LEU A 45 11.81 -18.19 5.05
C LEU A 45 12.13 -19.66 5.31
N GLY A 46 11.57 -20.20 6.38
CA GLY A 46 11.76 -21.60 6.75
C GLY A 46 11.06 -22.58 5.81
N LEU A 47 10.79 -23.76 6.33
CA LEU A 47 10.11 -24.83 5.59
C LEU A 47 8.67 -24.44 5.22
N GLY A 48 8.19 -24.98 4.11
CA GLY A 48 6.81 -24.77 3.65
C GLY A 48 6.62 -23.59 2.70
N ASN A 49 7.71 -23.08 2.12
CA ASN A 49 7.62 -22.05 1.07
C ASN A 49 6.99 -22.63 -0.19
N VAL A 50 6.13 -21.84 -0.79
CA VAL A 50 5.47 -22.15 -2.06
C VAL A 50 5.95 -21.14 -3.10
N GLU A 51 6.40 -21.65 -4.24
CA GLU A 51 6.62 -20.81 -5.41
C GLU A 51 5.27 -20.52 -6.07
N GLN A 52 4.97 -19.26 -6.23
CA GLN A 52 3.77 -18.81 -6.95
C GLN A 52 4.03 -18.89 -8.46
N ALA A 53 2.98 -18.99 -9.23
CA ALA A 53 3.08 -19.04 -10.69
C ALA A 53 3.76 -17.79 -11.31
N ASN A 54 3.70 -16.65 -10.62
CA ASN A 54 4.42 -15.43 -10.98
C ASN A 54 5.89 -15.38 -10.52
N GLY A 55 6.45 -16.52 -10.06
CA GLY A 55 7.83 -16.64 -9.62
C GLY A 55 8.13 -16.12 -8.20
N MET A 56 7.12 -15.64 -7.46
CA MET A 56 7.30 -15.21 -6.07
C MET A 56 7.35 -16.41 -5.14
N VAL A 57 8.37 -16.49 -4.29
CA VAL A 57 8.56 -17.60 -3.32
C VAL A 57 8.24 -17.12 -1.91
N GLY A 58 7.31 -17.77 -1.24
CA GLY A 58 6.91 -17.38 0.10
C GLY A 58 5.78 -18.20 0.70
N ASN A 59 5.03 -17.62 1.64
CA ASN A 59 3.90 -18.27 2.31
C ASN A 59 2.58 -18.23 1.51
N GLY A 60 2.61 -17.72 0.29
CA GLY A 60 1.43 -17.58 -0.58
C GLY A 60 0.42 -16.49 -0.17
N SER A 61 0.74 -15.67 0.84
CA SER A 61 -0.16 -14.66 1.38
C SER A 61 0.47 -13.26 1.45
N ASN A 62 1.39 -13.04 2.37
CA ASN A 62 1.92 -11.69 2.65
C ASN A 62 3.41 -11.67 2.98
N LEU A 63 4.06 -12.83 2.98
CA LEU A 63 5.49 -13.00 3.21
C LEU A 63 6.13 -13.67 2.00
N PHE A 64 6.98 -12.93 1.31
CA PHE A 64 7.71 -13.41 0.13
C PHE A 64 9.18 -13.00 0.21
N ILE A 65 10.06 -13.92 -0.19
CA ILE A 65 11.51 -13.67 -0.26
C ILE A 65 11.78 -12.54 -1.25
N GLY A 66 12.60 -11.59 -0.84
CA GLY A 66 12.96 -10.43 -1.65
C GLY A 66 12.02 -9.21 -1.46
N TYR A 67 10.89 -9.38 -0.81
CA TYR A 67 9.89 -8.33 -0.56
C TYR A 67 9.88 -7.87 0.91
N PRO A 68 9.28 -6.71 1.20
CA PRO A 68 9.11 -6.26 2.58
C PRO A 68 8.24 -7.21 3.39
N ILE A 69 8.50 -7.27 4.69
CA ILE A 69 7.61 -7.94 5.64
C ILE A 69 6.22 -7.27 5.57
N ASP A 70 5.17 -8.10 5.67
CA ASP A 70 3.79 -7.64 5.79
C ASP A 70 3.34 -6.75 4.63
N MET A 71 3.64 -7.19 3.44
CA MET A 71 3.24 -6.53 2.21
C MET A 71 1.76 -6.78 1.87
N TYR A 72 1.22 -5.94 1.01
CA TYR A 72 -0.05 -6.20 0.33
C TYR A 72 0.20 -7.02 -0.93
N TYR A 73 -0.49 -8.14 -1.03
CA TYR A 73 -0.45 -9.06 -2.17
C TYR A 73 -1.88 -9.34 -2.63
N GLY A 74 -2.20 -9.04 -3.87
CA GLY A 74 -3.57 -9.14 -4.37
C GLY A 74 -3.70 -8.73 -5.82
N TYR A 75 -4.94 -8.53 -6.25
CA TYR A 75 -5.28 -8.18 -7.63
C TYR A 75 -5.13 -6.69 -7.88
N LYS A 76 -4.67 -6.36 -9.06
CA LYS A 76 -4.59 -4.98 -9.53
C LYS A 76 -5.88 -4.62 -10.27
N THR A 77 -6.40 -3.42 -10.03
CA THR A 77 -7.56 -2.90 -10.72
C THR A 77 -7.15 -1.88 -11.78
N ASP A 78 -7.98 -1.69 -12.80
CA ASP A 78 -7.86 -0.61 -13.78
C ASP A 78 -9.12 0.29 -13.79
N GLY A 79 -9.79 0.34 -12.65
CA GLY A 79 -10.95 1.18 -12.42
C GLY A 79 -12.24 0.40 -12.17
N VAL A 80 -13.35 1.02 -12.53
CA VAL A 80 -14.69 0.46 -12.41
C VAL A 80 -15.34 0.38 -13.80
N PHE A 81 -16.34 -0.48 -13.94
CA PHE A 81 -17.16 -0.50 -15.14
C PHE A 81 -18.02 0.75 -15.23
N LEU A 82 -17.90 1.52 -16.32
CA LEU A 82 -18.58 2.79 -16.48
C LEU A 82 -20.04 2.64 -16.97
N ASN A 83 -20.29 1.64 -17.80
CA ASN A 83 -21.59 1.39 -18.41
C ASN A 83 -21.71 -0.08 -18.89
N GLN A 84 -22.89 -0.44 -19.41
CA GLN A 84 -23.14 -1.80 -19.89
C GLN A 84 -22.25 -2.19 -21.07
N GLN A 85 -21.91 -1.27 -21.95
CA GLN A 85 -21.04 -1.57 -23.10
C GLN A 85 -19.63 -1.95 -22.64
N ASP A 86 -19.10 -1.23 -21.64
CA ASP A 86 -17.79 -1.54 -21.03
C ASP A 86 -17.76 -2.94 -20.39
N ILE A 87 -18.87 -3.32 -19.71
CA ILE A 87 -19.04 -4.68 -19.18
C ILE A 87 -19.04 -5.71 -20.30
N ASP A 88 -19.80 -5.45 -21.36
CA ASP A 88 -19.94 -6.37 -22.50
C ASP A 88 -18.61 -6.57 -23.22
N ASP A 89 -17.87 -5.51 -23.43
CA ASP A 89 -16.55 -5.52 -24.08
C ASP A 89 -15.50 -6.23 -23.21
N TYR A 90 -15.51 -5.99 -21.92
CA TYR A 90 -14.58 -6.66 -21.00
C TYR A 90 -14.83 -8.17 -20.94
N PHE A 91 -16.09 -8.60 -20.70
CA PHE A 91 -16.42 -10.02 -20.60
C PHE A 91 -16.46 -10.75 -21.96
N ALA A 92 -16.29 -10.06 -23.07
CA ALA A 92 -16.04 -10.70 -24.36
C ALA A 92 -14.63 -11.30 -24.45
N HIS A 93 -13.68 -10.80 -23.63
CA HIS A 93 -12.27 -11.19 -23.71
C HIS A 93 -11.67 -11.62 -22.37
N THR A 94 -12.35 -11.36 -21.25
CA THR A 94 -11.82 -11.61 -19.91
C THR A 94 -12.85 -12.33 -19.03
N ASP A 95 -12.40 -13.36 -18.32
CA ASP A 95 -13.19 -14.08 -17.32
C ASP A 95 -12.75 -13.65 -15.92
N GLN A 96 -13.64 -13.02 -15.15
CA GLN A 96 -13.45 -12.58 -13.78
C GLN A 96 -14.23 -13.46 -12.78
N SER A 97 -14.65 -14.65 -13.17
CA SER A 97 -15.51 -15.54 -12.36
C SER A 97 -14.85 -15.99 -11.04
N ALA A 98 -13.52 -16.08 -10.99
CA ALA A 98 -12.78 -16.35 -9.78
C ALA A 98 -12.98 -15.28 -8.68
N MET A 99 -13.40 -14.07 -9.05
CA MET A 99 -13.79 -12.98 -8.13
C MET A 99 -15.30 -12.97 -7.81
N GLY A 100 -16.05 -13.98 -8.27
CA GLY A 100 -17.50 -14.04 -8.17
C GLY A 100 -18.25 -13.14 -9.14
N ALA A 101 -17.57 -12.52 -10.08
CA ALA A 101 -18.13 -11.60 -11.07
C ALA A 101 -18.24 -12.26 -12.46
N ASN A 102 -19.36 -12.05 -13.12
CA ASN A 102 -19.59 -12.45 -14.50
C ASN A 102 -20.48 -11.41 -15.18
N LYS A 103 -20.61 -11.48 -16.50
CA LYS A 103 -21.40 -10.53 -17.28
C LYS A 103 -22.84 -10.33 -16.76
N ALA A 104 -23.46 -11.37 -16.21
CA ALA A 104 -24.87 -11.32 -15.80
C ALA A 104 -25.08 -10.63 -14.43
N ASN A 105 -24.08 -10.67 -13.54
CA ASN A 105 -24.17 -10.10 -12.19
C ASN A 105 -23.36 -8.83 -12.00
N THR A 106 -22.54 -8.45 -12.97
CA THR A 106 -21.74 -7.22 -12.95
C THR A 106 -22.56 -6.01 -13.38
N LYS A 107 -22.36 -4.89 -12.69
CA LYS A 107 -23.09 -3.63 -12.94
C LYS A 107 -22.08 -2.47 -13.09
N PRO A 108 -22.47 -1.36 -13.75
CA PRO A 108 -21.71 -0.14 -13.69
C PRO A 108 -21.40 0.28 -12.25
N GLY A 109 -20.14 0.64 -11.97
CA GLY A 109 -19.62 0.91 -10.64
C GLY A 109 -18.92 -0.28 -9.97
N ASP A 110 -19.07 -1.50 -10.48
CA ASP A 110 -18.31 -2.65 -9.98
C ASP A 110 -16.85 -2.59 -10.42
N ILE A 111 -15.96 -3.20 -9.61
CA ILE A 111 -14.52 -3.18 -9.85
C ILE A 111 -14.16 -4.05 -11.06
N ARG A 112 -13.34 -3.48 -11.93
CA ARG A 112 -12.68 -4.16 -13.05
C ARG A 112 -11.26 -4.54 -12.66
N TYR A 113 -10.94 -5.84 -12.68
CA TYR A 113 -9.60 -6.34 -12.38
C TYR A 113 -8.78 -6.54 -13.64
N GLN A 114 -7.46 -6.38 -13.54
CA GLN A 114 -6.54 -6.61 -14.64
C GLN A 114 -6.19 -8.09 -14.72
N ASP A 115 -6.30 -8.65 -15.91
CA ASP A 115 -5.60 -9.87 -16.32
C ASP A 115 -4.14 -9.46 -16.59
N ILE A 116 -3.23 -9.95 -15.75
CA ILE A 116 -1.82 -9.55 -15.78
C ILE A 116 -0.96 -10.62 -16.42
N SER A 117 -1.29 -11.89 -16.17
CA SER A 117 -0.45 -13.01 -16.55
C SER A 117 -1.29 -14.28 -16.72
N GLY A 118 -0.67 -15.30 -17.28
CA GLY A 118 -1.19 -16.65 -17.46
C GLY A 118 -0.06 -17.68 -17.46
N PRO A 119 -0.33 -18.93 -17.87
CA PRO A 119 0.67 -20.01 -17.89
C PRO A 119 1.95 -19.68 -18.66
N ASP A 120 1.84 -18.88 -19.70
CA ASP A 120 2.96 -18.48 -20.56
C ASP A 120 3.59 -17.12 -20.15
N GLY A 121 3.17 -16.56 -19.00
CA GLY A 121 3.66 -15.27 -18.50
C GLY A 121 3.07 -14.04 -19.21
N VAL A 122 2.00 -14.23 -19.96
CA VAL A 122 1.22 -13.16 -20.64
C VAL A 122 -0.24 -13.29 -20.26
N PRO A 123 -1.06 -12.23 -20.36
CA PRO A 123 -2.50 -12.29 -20.11
C PRO A 123 -3.16 -13.41 -20.89
N ASP A 124 -4.00 -14.22 -20.23
CA ASP A 124 -4.63 -15.40 -20.80
C ASP A 124 -6.16 -15.29 -20.93
N GLY A 125 -6.70 -14.12 -20.64
CA GLY A 125 -8.14 -13.86 -20.66
C GLY A 125 -8.86 -14.26 -19.37
N LYS A 126 -8.14 -14.58 -18.27
CA LYS A 126 -8.73 -14.92 -16.98
C LYS A 126 -8.08 -14.11 -15.88
N VAL A 127 -8.88 -13.70 -14.91
CA VAL A 127 -8.37 -13.10 -13.67
C VAL A 127 -8.48 -14.13 -12.56
N ASP A 128 -7.35 -14.67 -12.13
CA ASP A 128 -7.33 -15.72 -11.11
C ASP A 128 -6.24 -15.54 -10.05
N ALA A 129 -6.34 -16.33 -8.98
CA ALA A 129 -5.41 -16.26 -7.84
C ALA A 129 -4.03 -16.80 -8.16
N THR A 130 -3.87 -17.55 -9.24
CA THR A 130 -2.65 -18.26 -9.60
C THR A 130 -1.67 -17.31 -10.29
N TYR A 131 -2.18 -16.51 -11.24
CA TYR A 131 -1.34 -15.71 -12.13
C TYR A 131 -1.47 -14.20 -11.94
N ASP A 132 -2.61 -13.68 -11.45
CA ASP A 132 -2.93 -12.24 -11.49
C ASP A 132 -2.72 -11.50 -10.17
N ARG A 133 -2.29 -12.19 -9.11
CA ARG A 133 -1.93 -11.51 -7.87
C ARG A 133 -0.51 -10.98 -7.92
N VAL A 134 -0.35 -9.74 -7.51
CA VAL A 134 0.93 -9.02 -7.53
C VAL A 134 1.20 -8.28 -6.21
N TYR A 135 2.42 -7.81 -6.07
CA TYR A 135 2.80 -6.89 -5.00
C TYR A 135 2.09 -5.54 -5.19
N LEU A 136 1.27 -5.15 -4.23
CA LEU A 136 0.50 -3.91 -4.24
C LEU A 136 1.10 -2.81 -3.35
N GLY A 137 2.09 -3.15 -2.52
CA GLY A 137 2.76 -2.20 -1.68
C GLY A 137 3.10 -2.73 -0.29
N SER A 138 3.77 -1.90 0.51
CA SER A 138 4.26 -2.22 1.84
C SER A 138 3.53 -1.40 2.90
N LYS A 139 3.29 -2.00 4.06
CA LYS A 139 2.84 -1.30 5.27
C LYS A 139 3.97 -0.60 6.00
N ILE A 140 5.23 -0.87 5.62
CA ILE A 140 6.40 -0.26 6.23
C ILE A 140 6.81 0.96 5.40
N PRO A 141 6.84 2.16 5.98
CA PRO A 141 7.29 3.36 5.28
C PRO A 141 8.73 3.22 4.79
N LYS A 142 8.97 3.61 3.54
CA LYS A 142 10.32 3.67 2.96
C LYS A 142 11.06 4.95 3.37
N TYR A 143 10.32 6.03 3.53
CA TYR A 143 10.86 7.33 3.92
C TYR A 143 10.11 7.85 5.13
N THR A 144 10.86 8.38 6.11
CA THR A 144 10.30 9.15 7.22
C THR A 144 11.04 10.47 7.35
N PHE A 145 10.36 11.52 7.71
CA PHE A 145 10.96 12.83 7.90
C PHE A 145 10.25 13.63 9.00
N GLY A 146 11.02 14.48 9.63
CA GLY A 146 10.52 15.40 10.63
C GLY A 146 11.24 16.75 10.54
N LEU A 147 10.55 17.82 10.93
CA LEU A 147 11.08 19.17 11.03
C LEU A 147 10.50 19.83 12.27
N SER A 148 11.38 20.27 13.16
CA SER A 148 11.02 21.08 14.33
C SER A 148 11.56 22.48 14.17
N LEU A 149 10.71 23.47 14.29
CA LEU A 149 11.03 24.88 14.29
C LEU A 149 10.62 25.48 15.63
N ASN A 150 11.54 26.11 16.33
CA ASN A 150 11.26 26.82 17.55
C ASN A 150 11.79 28.25 17.44
N ALA A 151 11.02 29.22 17.90
CA ALA A 151 11.41 30.61 17.96
C ALA A 151 10.89 31.25 19.23
N ALA A 152 11.68 32.13 19.83
CA ALA A 152 11.29 32.93 20.99
C ALA A 152 11.71 34.38 20.80
N TYR A 153 10.83 35.32 21.11
CA TYR A 153 11.05 36.74 21.04
C TYR A 153 10.20 37.50 22.06
N LYS A 154 10.86 38.22 22.99
CA LYS A 154 10.20 39.12 23.95
C LYS A 154 9.04 38.47 24.73
N GLY A 155 9.20 37.23 25.19
CA GLY A 155 8.17 36.50 25.94
C GLY A 155 7.13 35.77 25.06
N PHE A 156 7.24 35.84 23.76
CA PHE A 156 6.45 35.01 22.83
C PHE A 156 7.28 33.81 22.39
N ASP A 157 6.67 32.62 22.43
CA ASP A 157 7.25 31.37 21.97
C ASP A 157 6.41 30.77 20.84
N LEU A 158 7.10 30.32 19.79
CA LEU A 158 6.49 29.60 18.67
C LEU A 158 7.18 28.25 18.51
N ASN A 159 6.38 27.20 18.51
CA ASN A 159 6.86 25.85 18.23
C ASN A 159 6.04 25.25 17.06
N ILE A 160 6.72 24.81 16.02
CA ILE A 160 6.12 24.13 14.90
C ILE A 160 6.80 22.76 14.75
N PHE A 161 6.01 21.70 14.70
CA PHE A 161 6.49 20.36 14.43
C PHE A 161 5.76 19.78 13.23
N LEU A 162 6.53 19.35 12.23
CA LEU A 162 6.04 18.69 11.03
C LEU A 162 6.66 17.30 10.96
N GLN A 163 5.85 16.30 10.64
CA GLN A 163 6.34 14.95 10.36
C GLN A 163 5.58 14.33 9.21
N GLY A 164 6.22 13.43 8.51
CA GLY A 164 5.61 12.70 7.42
C GLY A 164 6.29 11.39 7.13
N VAL A 165 5.56 10.55 6.39
CA VAL A 165 6.04 9.28 5.87
C VAL A 165 5.68 9.19 4.40
N SER A 166 6.47 8.42 3.64
CA SER A 166 6.20 8.16 2.22
C SER A 166 6.69 6.76 1.82
N GLY A 167 6.23 6.28 0.67
CA GLY A 167 6.52 4.91 0.24
C GLY A 167 5.89 3.86 1.14
N VAL A 168 4.69 4.14 1.64
CA VAL A 168 3.86 3.23 2.45
C VAL A 168 2.47 3.15 1.85
N ASN A 169 1.86 1.98 1.94
CA ASN A 169 0.49 1.75 1.51
C ASN A 169 -0.38 1.43 2.74
N GLY A 170 -1.58 1.98 2.76
CA GLY A 170 -2.60 1.69 3.75
C GLY A 170 -3.82 1.04 3.11
N LYS A 171 -4.47 0.12 3.81
CA LYS A 171 -5.76 -0.42 3.41
C LYS A 171 -6.85 0.34 4.16
N LEU A 172 -7.71 1.01 3.43
CA LEU A 172 -8.95 1.54 3.98
C LEU A 172 -9.94 0.38 4.18
N SER A 173 -10.56 0.30 5.35
CA SER A 173 -11.54 -0.74 5.67
C SER A 173 -12.53 -0.27 6.74
N GLY A 174 -13.65 -0.99 6.89
CA GLY A 174 -14.70 -0.64 7.84
C GLY A 174 -15.26 0.76 7.55
N PHE A 175 -15.45 1.56 8.60
CA PHE A 175 -16.01 2.92 8.49
C PHE A 175 -15.21 3.87 7.56
N SER A 176 -13.93 3.64 7.39
CA SER A 176 -13.08 4.49 6.53
C SER A 176 -13.05 4.05 5.08
N GLY A 177 -13.35 2.78 4.79
CA GLY A 177 -13.21 2.21 3.44
C GLY A 177 -14.53 1.87 2.76
N TRP A 178 -15.58 1.61 3.53
CA TRP A 178 -16.86 1.18 2.99
C TRP A 178 -17.96 2.17 3.34
N ALA A 179 -18.62 2.67 2.31
CA ALA A 179 -19.77 3.55 2.47
C ALA A 179 -20.90 2.82 3.24
N LEU A 180 -21.52 3.51 4.17
CA LEU A 180 -22.66 3.01 4.97
C LEU A 180 -22.38 1.71 5.76
N TRP A 181 -21.10 1.42 6.04
CA TRP A 181 -20.72 0.24 6.83
C TRP A 181 -21.31 0.30 8.25
N SER A 182 -22.00 -0.78 8.64
CA SER A 182 -22.58 -0.93 10.00
C SER A 182 -23.39 0.29 10.46
N GLU A 183 -24.31 0.75 9.63
CA GLU A 183 -25.16 1.95 9.86
C GLU A 183 -24.38 3.27 9.96
N GLY A 184 -23.12 3.27 9.52
CA GLY A 184 -22.28 4.47 9.46
C GLY A 184 -22.66 5.43 8.35
N ASN A 185 -22.04 6.60 8.37
CA ASN A 185 -22.22 7.61 7.33
C ASN A 185 -21.30 7.32 6.14
N ILE A 186 -21.70 7.85 4.98
CA ILE A 186 -20.78 7.95 3.83
C ILE A 186 -19.85 9.15 4.04
N GLN A 187 -18.57 8.99 3.72
CA GLN A 187 -17.63 10.09 3.76
C GLN A 187 -17.76 10.96 2.51
N LYS A 188 -17.48 12.27 2.66
CA LYS A 188 -17.65 13.24 1.56
C LYS A 188 -16.88 12.83 0.30
N TRP A 189 -15.61 12.42 0.43
CA TRP A 189 -14.79 11.99 -0.70
C TRP A 189 -15.36 10.74 -1.41
N GLN A 190 -16.01 9.82 -0.67
CA GLN A 190 -16.66 8.65 -1.28
C GLN A 190 -17.88 9.05 -2.12
N MET A 191 -18.55 10.14 -1.77
CA MET A 191 -19.66 10.68 -2.57
C MET A 191 -19.15 11.41 -3.82
N GLU A 192 -18.04 12.12 -3.68
CA GLU A 192 -17.48 12.94 -4.77
C GLU A 192 -16.76 12.09 -5.82
N GLU A 193 -16.08 11.02 -5.40
CA GLU A 193 -15.26 10.18 -6.29
C GLU A 193 -15.99 8.93 -6.82
N ALA A 194 -17.18 8.61 -6.31
CA ALA A 194 -17.91 7.41 -6.73
C ALA A 194 -18.58 7.55 -8.12
N PHE A 195 -18.62 8.75 -8.69
CA PHE A 195 -19.38 9.06 -9.90
C PHE A 195 -18.59 9.91 -10.92
N ASP A 196 -17.31 10.15 -10.69
CA ASP A 196 -16.37 10.70 -11.66
C ASP A 196 -15.60 9.55 -12.38
#